data_ad954a94e73cc4f99c96e0d01ef7c54d
#
_entry.id   ad954a94e73cc4f99c96e0d01ef7c54d
#
_cell.length_a   1.000
_cell.length_b   1.000
_cell.length_c   1.000
_cell.angle_alpha   90.00
_cell.angle_beta   90.00
_cell.angle_gamma   90.00
#
_symmetry.space_group_name_H-M   'P 1'
#
loop_
_entity.id
_entity.type
_entity.pdbx_description
1 polymer ?
#
loop_
_entity_poly.entity_id
_entity_poly.type
_entity_poly.pdbx_seq_one_letter_code
_entity_poly.pdbx_strand_id
1 'polypeptide(L)'
;MARSGAKGRNLIVGFWALRGALWERSPVARFFGRYEHSLDDKGRVILPSKFRTHFEHGGYLTQFTDGCLSLWTPDQFEAQMESMLERAASGKSDRNLVRLWASTSHEMEIDRQGRMAIPGHLREYAGLAGDVLVLGAIDRVELWNREAWDSKVLPEEARLTQGDDD
;
A
#
# COMPACT_ATOMS: atom_id res chain seq x y z
N MET A 1 19.55 -41.76 -30.74
CA MET A 1 19.54 -41.97 -29.27
C MET A 1 19.22 -40.65 -28.59
N ALA A 2 18.02 -40.52 -28.16
CA ALA A 2 17.55 -39.30 -27.47
C ALA A 2 17.86 -39.40 -25.99
N ARG A 3 18.54 -38.40 -25.44
CA ARG A 3 18.51 -38.08 -24.01
C ARG A 3 18.28 -36.62 -23.86
N SER A 4 17.02 -36.29 -23.83
CA SER A 4 16.55 -34.98 -23.42
C SER A 4 16.48 -34.94 -21.90
N GLY A 5 17.28 -34.05 -21.30
CA GLY A 5 17.34 -33.84 -19.87
C GLY A 5 16.13 -33.06 -19.36
N ALA A 6 15.33 -33.73 -18.58
CA ALA A 6 14.35 -33.09 -17.71
C ALA A 6 15.07 -32.40 -16.54
N LYS A 7 15.59 -31.20 -16.70
CA LYS A 7 16.23 -30.39 -15.65
C LYS A 7 15.60 -29.02 -15.40
N GLY A 8 14.43 -28.73 -15.94
CA GLY A 8 13.79 -27.42 -15.82
C GLY A 8 12.57 -27.30 -14.91
N ARG A 9 12.10 -28.38 -14.29
CA ARG A 9 10.81 -28.36 -13.58
C ARG A 9 10.87 -28.23 -12.06
N ASN A 10 12.03 -28.35 -11.44
CA ASN A 10 12.13 -28.35 -9.98
C ASN A 10 12.40 -26.98 -9.34
N LEU A 11 12.83 -25.99 -10.11
CA LEU A 11 13.08 -24.65 -9.59
C LEU A 11 11.80 -23.84 -9.35
N ILE A 12 10.77 -24.07 -10.15
CA ILE A 12 9.48 -23.38 -10.02
C ILE A 12 8.68 -23.91 -8.82
N VAL A 13 8.73 -25.20 -8.58
CA VAL A 13 8.03 -25.83 -7.45
C VAL A 13 8.66 -25.41 -6.11
N GLY A 14 9.98 -25.25 -6.06
CA GLY A 14 10.69 -24.77 -4.88
C GLY A 14 10.37 -23.32 -4.52
N PHE A 15 10.20 -22.45 -5.52
CA PHE A 15 9.86 -21.04 -5.31
C PHE A 15 8.42 -20.86 -4.81
N TRP A 16 7.47 -21.64 -5.31
CA TRP A 16 6.10 -21.62 -4.83
C TRP A 16 5.93 -22.25 -3.44
N ALA A 17 6.71 -23.27 -3.13
CA ALA A 17 6.71 -23.89 -1.81
C ALA A 17 7.31 -22.99 -0.73
N LEU A 18 8.33 -22.20 -1.04
CA LEU A 18 8.89 -21.17 -0.14
C LEU A 18 7.90 -20.01 0.07
N ARG A 19 7.18 -19.60 -0.95
CA ARG A 19 6.10 -18.60 -0.81
C ARG A 19 4.94 -19.14 0.03
N GLY A 20 4.59 -20.41 -0.10
CA GLY A 20 3.58 -21.06 0.72
C GLY A 20 3.97 -21.12 2.20
N ALA A 21 5.22 -21.40 2.51
CA ALA A 21 5.72 -21.48 3.89
C ALA A 21 5.87 -20.11 4.59
N LEU A 22 6.12 -19.04 3.84
CA LEU A 22 6.19 -17.66 4.36
C LEU A 22 4.79 -17.07 4.59
N TRP A 23 3.84 -17.48 3.80
CA TRP A 23 2.45 -17.03 3.89
C TRP A 23 1.68 -17.71 5.05
N GLU A 24 2.06 -18.89 5.46
CA GLU A 24 1.49 -19.57 6.65
C GLU A 24 1.97 -18.98 7.99
N ARG A 25 2.98 -18.11 8.00
CA ARG A 25 3.64 -17.62 9.24
C ARG A 25 3.10 -16.32 9.80
N SER A 26 2.32 -15.54 9.05
CA SER A 26 1.61 -14.37 9.58
C SER A 26 0.33 -14.18 8.80
N PRO A 27 -0.82 -14.04 9.47
CA PRO A 27 -2.02 -13.62 8.78
C PRO A 27 -1.75 -12.24 8.15
N VAL A 28 -1.71 -12.20 6.83
CA VAL A 28 -1.54 -10.95 6.09
C VAL A 28 -2.70 -10.04 6.46
N ALA A 29 -2.41 -8.87 7.00
CA ALA A 29 -3.43 -7.88 7.33
C ALA A 29 -4.28 -7.56 6.09
N ARG A 30 -5.58 -7.51 6.29
CA ARG A 30 -6.56 -7.16 5.24
C ARG A 30 -7.38 -5.98 5.70
N PHE A 31 -7.48 -4.98 4.85
CA PHE A 31 -8.15 -3.73 5.16
C PHE A 31 -9.34 -3.52 4.24
N PHE A 32 -10.50 -3.26 4.84
CA PHE A 32 -11.75 -3.02 4.14
C PHE A 32 -12.51 -1.85 4.74
N GLY A 33 -13.33 -1.23 3.94
CA GLY A 33 -14.19 -0.12 4.34
C GLY A 33 -13.62 1.25 4.04
N ARG A 34 -14.49 2.24 4.05
CA ARG A 34 -14.19 3.64 3.79
C ARG A 34 -14.69 4.48 4.96
N TYR A 35 -13.83 5.35 5.46
CA TYR A 35 -14.09 6.17 6.63
C TYR A 35 -13.79 7.64 6.31
N GLU A 36 -14.70 8.51 6.67
CA GLU A 36 -14.54 9.96 6.53
C GLU A 36 -13.91 10.52 7.78
N HIS A 37 -12.80 11.20 7.62
CA HIS A 37 -12.04 11.87 8.67
C HIS A 37 -11.62 13.27 8.21
N SER A 38 -10.98 13.99 9.10
CA SER A 38 -10.34 15.28 8.79
C SER A 38 -8.97 15.37 9.42
N LEU A 39 -8.10 16.17 8.83
CA LEU A 39 -6.85 16.56 9.45
C LEU A 39 -7.13 17.54 10.58
N ASP A 40 -6.44 17.37 11.70
CA ASP A 40 -6.39 18.40 12.73
C ASP A 40 -5.40 19.53 12.35
N ASP A 41 -5.33 20.56 13.18
CA ASP A 41 -4.45 21.73 12.98
C ASP A 41 -2.96 21.40 13.01
N LYS A 42 -2.58 20.21 13.53
CA LYS A 42 -1.22 19.69 13.52
C LYS A 42 -0.93 18.72 12.37
N GLY A 43 -1.84 18.58 11.41
CA GLY A 43 -1.69 17.68 10.28
C GLY A 43 -1.81 16.20 10.63
N ARG A 44 -2.55 15.88 11.68
CA ARG A 44 -2.79 14.48 12.10
C ARG A 44 -4.17 14.03 11.65
N VAL A 45 -4.25 12.76 11.29
CA VAL A 45 -5.50 12.03 10.99
C VAL A 45 -5.69 10.90 11.98
N ILE A 46 -6.94 10.61 12.31
CA ILE A 46 -7.27 9.43 13.14
C ILE A 46 -7.40 8.22 12.24
N LEU A 47 -6.67 7.17 12.58
CA LEU A 47 -6.79 5.88 11.93
C LEU A 47 -8.02 5.14 12.49
N PRO A 48 -8.91 4.58 11.64
CA PRO A 48 -10.06 3.80 12.11
C PRO A 48 -9.67 2.71 13.09
N SER A 49 -10.46 2.52 14.14
CA SER A 49 -10.13 1.58 15.22
C SER A 49 -9.90 0.15 14.73
N LYS A 50 -10.63 -0.26 13.69
CA LYS A 50 -10.47 -1.58 13.05
C LYS A 50 -9.11 -1.80 12.41
N PHE A 51 -8.41 -0.72 12.04
CA PHE A 51 -7.10 -0.81 11.41
C PHE A 51 -5.95 -0.73 12.42
N ARG A 52 -6.17 -0.09 13.57
CA ARG A 52 -5.12 0.23 14.56
C ARG A 52 -4.34 -0.97 15.06
N THR A 53 -5.00 -2.11 15.27
CA THR A 53 -4.37 -3.34 15.76
C THR A 53 -3.25 -3.85 14.86
N HIS A 54 -3.34 -3.56 13.56
CA HIS A 54 -2.33 -3.94 12.59
C HIS A 54 -1.11 -3.00 12.58
N PHE A 55 -1.20 -1.87 13.27
CA PHE A 55 -0.17 -0.83 13.32
C PHE A 55 0.37 -0.56 14.73
N GLU A 56 0.23 -1.51 15.64
CA GLU A 56 0.73 -1.38 17.01
C GLU A 56 2.25 -1.18 17.08
N HIS A 57 2.97 -1.68 16.08
CA HIS A 57 4.42 -1.51 15.92
C HIS A 57 4.78 -0.44 14.86
N GLY A 58 3.85 0.49 14.59
CA GLY A 58 4.01 1.49 13.56
C GLY A 58 3.69 0.99 12.16
N GLY A 59 4.05 1.76 11.16
CA GLY A 59 3.84 1.46 9.76
C GLY A 59 4.69 2.37 8.88
N TYR A 60 4.48 2.30 7.58
CA TYR A 60 5.18 3.11 6.60
C TYR A 60 4.19 3.80 5.67
N LEU A 61 4.33 5.11 5.55
CA LEU A 61 3.51 5.93 4.66
C LEU A 61 4.31 6.28 3.41
N THR A 62 3.72 6.02 2.26
CA THR A 62 4.36 6.23 0.96
C THR A 62 3.46 7.01 0.03
N GLN A 63 4.06 7.71 -0.92
CA GLN A 63 3.34 8.16 -2.10
C GLN A 63 2.88 6.94 -2.89
N PHE A 64 1.68 7.02 -3.44
CA PHE A 64 1.13 5.96 -4.27
C PHE A 64 0.57 6.52 -5.59
N THR A 65 0.27 5.62 -6.52
CA THR A 65 -0.36 6.00 -7.79
C THR A 65 -1.64 6.79 -7.58
N ASP A 66 -2.05 7.53 -8.57
CA ASP A 66 -3.29 8.34 -8.57
C ASP A 66 -3.30 9.53 -7.59
N GLY A 67 -2.17 9.80 -6.91
CA GLY A 67 -2.02 10.93 -6.02
C GLY A 67 -2.57 10.71 -4.63
N CYS A 68 -2.69 9.46 -4.17
CA CYS A 68 -3.01 9.13 -2.79
C CYS A 68 -1.77 8.73 -1.99
N LEU A 69 -1.93 8.54 -0.69
CA LEU A 69 -0.92 7.94 0.17
C LEU A 69 -1.33 6.52 0.53
N SER A 70 -0.35 5.64 0.64
CA SER A 70 -0.54 4.28 1.14
C SER A 70 0.17 4.07 2.45
N LEU A 71 -0.56 3.56 3.43
CA LEU A 71 -0.06 3.16 4.73
C LEU A 71 0.05 1.63 4.76
N TRP A 72 1.25 1.16 4.99
CA TRP A 72 1.63 -0.24 5.00
C TRP A 72 1.97 -0.71 6.40
N THR A 73 1.58 -1.93 6.74
CA THR A 73 2.18 -2.61 7.90
C THR A 73 3.66 -2.89 7.63
N PRO A 74 4.49 -3.10 8.66
CA PRO A 74 5.90 -3.45 8.47
C PRO A 74 6.11 -4.63 7.50
N ASP A 75 5.36 -5.70 7.64
CA ASP A 75 5.47 -6.89 6.78
C ASP A 75 5.08 -6.61 5.32
N GLN A 76 4.03 -5.84 5.11
CA GLN A 76 3.58 -5.47 3.77
C GLN A 76 4.53 -4.47 3.11
N PHE A 77 5.12 -3.57 3.89
CA PHE A 77 6.13 -2.64 3.38
C PHE A 77 7.38 -3.39 2.92
N GLU A 78 7.81 -4.41 3.67
CA GLU A 78 8.93 -5.26 3.27
C GLU A 78 8.68 -5.95 1.92
N ALA A 79 7.47 -6.49 1.72
CA ALA A 79 7.08 -7.06 0.43
C ALA A 79 7.08 -6.02 -0.71
N GLN A 80 6.67 -4.78 -0.42
CA GLN A 80 6.78 -3.67 -1.37
C GLN A 80 8.23 -3.32 -1.70
N MET A 81 9.11 -3.28 -0.71
CA MET A 81 10.54 -3.04 -0.93
C MET A 81 11.16 -4.08 -1.86
N GLU A 82 10.84 -5.37 -1.66
CA GLU A 82 11.33 -6.44 -2.54
C GLU A 82 10.88 -6.20 -4.00
N SER A 83 9.61 -5.88 -4.21
CA SER A 83 9.08 -5.55 -5.53
C SER A 83 9.78 -4.35 -6.17
N MET A 84 10.07 -3.32 -5.39
CA MET A 84 10.79 -2.14 -5.87
C MET A 84 12.25 -2.45 -6.19
N LEU A 85 12.92 -3.30 -5.42
CA LEU A 85 14.29 -3.74 -5.69
C LEU A 85 14.37 -4.57 -6.99
N GLU A 86 13.40 -5.44 -7.24
CA GLU A 86 13.29 -6.16 -8.51
C GLU A 86 13.14 -5.20 -9.70
N ARG A 87 12.32 -4.16 -9.57
CA ARG A 87 12.19 -3.11 -10.60
C ARG A 87 13.50 -2.35 -10.82
N ALA A 88 14.23 -2.03 -9.77
CA ALA A 88 15.51 -1.33 -9.88
C ALA A 88 16.54 -2.07 -10.74
N ALA A 89 16.45 -3.39 -10.82
CA ALA A 89 17.30 -4.22 -11.66
C ALA A 89 17.01 -4.08 -13.17
N SER A 90 15.79 -3.59 -13.53
CA SER A 90 15.32 -3.55 -14.92
C SER A 90 15.93 -2.41 -15.75
N GLY A 91 16.32 -1.28 -15.14
CA GLY A 91 16.91 -0.17 -15.88
C GLY A 91 17.13 1.11 -15.08
N LYS A 92 17.72 2.12 -15.74
CA LYS A 92 18.05 3.41 -15.11
C LYS A 92 16.80 4.18 -14.66
N SER A 93 15.75 4.17 -15.47
CA SER A 93 14.49 4.85 -15.15
C SER A 93 13.85 4.25 -13.90
N ASP A 94 13.82 2.94 -13.79
CA ASP A 94 13.27 2.24 -12.65
C ASP A 94 14.10 2.44 -11.38
N ARG A 95 15.43 2.52 -11.49
CA ARG A 95 16.29 2.89 -10.35
C ARG A 95 15.99 4.29 -9.81
N ASN A 96 15.71 5.24 -10.68
CA ASN A 96 15.33 6.60 -10.25
C ASN A 96 13.96 6.62 -9.57
N LEU A 97 13.02 5.84 -10.09
CA LEU A 97 11.70 5.67 -9.47
C LEU A 97 11.82 5.08 -8.06
N VAL A 98 12.67 4.06 -7.89
CA VAL A 98 12.93 3.45 -6.57
C VAL A 98 13.56 4.45 -5.60
N ARG A 99 14.50 5.29 -6.07
CA ARG A 99 15.10 6.35 -5.24
C ARG A 99 14.05 7.37 -4.78
N LEU A 100 13.17 7.81 -5.68
CA LEU A 100 12.08 8.73 -5.34
C LEU A 100 11.13 8.10 -4.32
N TRP A 101 10.68 6.88 -4.58
CA TRP A 101 9.80 6.17 -3.66
C TRP A 101 10.42 6.01 -2.27
N ALA A 102 11.66 5.53 -2.19
CA ALA A 102 12.34 5.34 -0.91
C ALA A 102 12.57 6.66 -0.18
N SER A 103 12.97 7.73 -0.89
CA SER A 103 13.26 9.03 -0.28
C SER A 103 12.01 9.76 0.22
N THR A 104 10.84 9.42 -0.29
CA THR A 104 9.56 10.01 0.13
C THR A 104 8.78 9.12 1.10
N SER A 105 9.20 7.88 1.29
CA SER A 105 8.62 6.97 2.28
C SER A 105 8.97 7.41 3.70
N HIS A 106 8.04 7.24 4.62
CA HIS A 106 8.19 7.70 5.99
C HIS A 106 7.70 6.67 6.98
N GLU A 107 8.53 6.36 7.98
CA GLU A 107 8.11 5.52 9.09
C GLU A 107 7.13 6.29 9.98
N MET A 108 6.04 5.64 10.35
CA MET A 108 4.92 6.26 11.04
C MET A 108 4.69 5.62 12.41
N GLU A 109 4.43 6.46 13.38
CA GLU A 109 3.94 6.06 14.69
C GLU A 109 2.46 6.45 14.82
N ILE A 110 1.68 5.58 15.45
CA ILE A 110 0.28 5.80 15.77
C ILE A 110 0.18 5.98 17.29
N ASP A 111 -0.31 7.11 17.75
CA ASP A 111 -0.45 7.36 19.17
C ASP A 111 -1.59 6.55 19.81
N ARG A 112 -1.68 6.59 21.13
CA ARG A 112 -2.71 5.83 21.88
C ARG A 112 -4.14 6.18 21.52
N GLN A 113 -4.37 7.37 20.96
CA GLN A 113 -5.68 7.83 20.51
C GLN A 113 -5.95 7.48 19.03
N GLY A 114 -5.01 6.79 18.38
CA GLY A 114 -5.10 6.41 16.98
C GLY A 114 -4.74 7.52 16.01
N ARG A 115 -4.06 8.58 16.45
CA ARG A 115 -3.67 9.71 15.61
C ARG A 115 -2.31 9.44 14.97
N MET A 116 -2.21 9.81 13.71
CA MET A 116 -1.01 9.69 12.90
C MET A 116 -0.68 11.07 12.31
N ALA A 117 0.52 11.56 12.55
CA ALA A 117 0.99 12.82 12.01
C ALA A 117 1.54 12.61 10.58
N ILE A 118 0.86 13.19 9.60
CA ILE A 118 1.27 13.06 8.20
C ILE A 118 2.33 14.13 7.90
N PRO A 119 3.53 13.76 7.42
CA PRO A 119 4.56 14.70 7.02
C PRO A 119 4.06 15.70 5.97
N GLY A 120 4.51 16.95 6.07
CA GLY A 120 4.04 18.05 5.22
C GLY A 120 4.17 17.77 3.73
N HIS A 121 5.31 17.20 3.29
CA HIS A 121 5.53 16.88 1.89
C HIS A 121 4.58 15.79 1.35
N LEU A 122 4.16 14.84 2.20
CA LEU A 122 3.17 13.83 1.83
C LEU A 122 1.75 14.42 1.79
N ARG A 123 1.43 15.31 2.72
CA ARG A 123 0.15 16.06 2.68
C ARG A 123 0.02 16.88 1.40
N GLU A 124 1.10 17.56 1.04
CA GLU A 124 1.15 18.37 -0.19
C GLU A 124 0.99 17.48 -1.44
N TYR A 125 1.70 16.36 -1.52
CA TYR A 125 1.58 15.41 -2.62
C TYR A 125 0.15 14.93 -2.82
N ALA A 126 -0.54 14.55 -1.77
CA ALA A 126 -1.89 14.01 -1.84
C ALA A 126 -3.01 15.05 -1.72
N GLY A 127 -2.65 16.34 -1.61
CA GLY A 127 -3.62 17.43 -1.47
C GLY A 127 -4.46 17.33 -0.20
N LEU A 128 -3.89 16.81 0.89
CA LEU A 128 -4.59 16.65 2.16
C LEU A 128 -4.54 17.94 2.97
N ALA A 129 -5.65 18.67 3.02
CA ALA A 129 -5.75 19.95 3.72
C ALA A 129 -6.95 20.06 4.68
N GLY A 130 -7.90 19.16 4.62
CA GLY A 130 -9.12 19.17 5.44
C GLY A 130 -9.69 17.76 5.49
N ASP A 131 -10.74 17.51 4.74
CA ASP A 131 -11.40 16.21 4.68
C ASP A 131 -10.49 15.16 4.04
N VAL A 132 -10.38 14.03 4.71
CA VAL A 132 -9.55 12.90 4.30
C VAL A 132 -10.40 11.63 4.30
N LEU A 133 -10.37 10.90 3.19
CA LEU A 133 -10.88 9.54 3.18
C LEU A 133 -9.78 8.58 3.62
N VAL A 134 -10.10 7.75 4.61
CA VAL A 134 -9.25 6.65 5.06
C VAL A 134 -9.95 5.36 4.66
N LEU A 135 -9.34 4.59 3.78
CA LEU A 135 -9.98 3.39 3.26
C LEU A 135 -9.05 2.19 3.22
N GLY A 136 -9.64 1.02 3.30
CA GLY A 136 -8.94 -0.24 3.10
C GLY A 136 -8.89 -0.59 1.61
N ALA A 137 -7.69 -0.83 1.11
CA ALA A 137 -7.42 -1.27 -0.26
C ALA A 137 -6.83 -2.69 -0.27
N ILE A 138 -7.39 -3.57 0.54
CA ILE A 138 -7.06 -4.98 0.75
C ILE A 138 -5.73 -5.17 1.49
N ASP A 139 -4.60 -4.91 0.86
CA ASP A 139 -3.26 -5.13 1.42
C ASP A 139 -2.64 -3.89 2.10
N ARG A 140 -3.33 -2.77 2.04
CA ARG A 140 -2.90 -1.48 2.58
C ARG A 140 -4.07 -0.61 2.98
N VAL A 141 -3.78 0.45 3.71
CA VAL A 141 -4.72 1.56 3.94
C VAL A 141 -4.34 2.71 3.02
N GLU A 142 -5.31 3.34 2.39
CA GLU A 142 -5.09 4.51 1.55
C GLU A 142 -5.69 5.77 2.18
N LEU A 143 -5.00 6.88 2.00
CA LEU A 143 -5.45 8.22 2.40
C LEU A 143 -5.67 9.05 1.14
N TRP A 144 -6.89 9.54 0.98
CA TRP A 144 -7.30 10.29 -0.20
C TRP A 144 -7.83 11.68 0.16
N ASN A 145 -7.47 12.64 -0.66
CA ASN A 145 -8.26 13.86 -0.77
C ASN A 145 -9.67 13.51 -1.26
N ARG A 146 -10.71 14.06 -0.66
CA ARG A 146 -12.11 13.76 -0.99
C ARG A 146 -12.44 14.06 -2.44
N GLU A 147 -12.05 15.22 -2.93
CA GLU A 147 -12.34 15.64 -4.31
C GLU A 147 -11.59 14.77 -5.33
N ALA A 148 -10.36 14.38 -5.02
CA ALA A 148 -9.59 13.49 -5.86
C ALA A 148 -10.23 12.09 -5.94
N TRP A 149 -10.72 11.56 -4.84
CA TRP A 149 -11.48 10.31 -4.82
C TRP A 149 -12.74 10.40 -5.67
N ASP A 150 -13.55 11.44 -5.45
CA ASP A 150 -14.83 11.63 -6.16
C ASP A 150 -14.63 11.80 -7.68
N SER A 151 -13.51 12.37 -8.11
CA SER A 151 -13.23 12.57 -9.53
C SER A 151 -12.52 11.41 -10.21
N LYS A 152 -11.67 10.67 -9.50
CA LYS A 152 -10.81 9.64 -10.11
C LYS A 152 -11.31 8.21 -9.91
N VAL A 153 -11.90 7.91 -8.75
CA VAL A 153 -12.25 6.55 -8.37
C VAL A 153 -13.76 6.29 -8.39
N LEU A 154 -14.53 7.22 -7.84
CA LEU A 154 -15.98 7.05 -7.75
C LEU A 154 -16.69 6.81 -9.11
N PRO A 155 -16.23 7.39 -10.24
CA PRO A 155 -16.81 7.08 -11.55
C PRO A 155 -16.71 5.61 -11.98
N GLU A 156 -15.76 4.86 -11.44
CA GLU A 156 -15.61 3.41 -11.71
C GLU A 156 -16.62 2.54 -10.96
N GLU A 157 -17.42 3.13 -10.02
CA GLU A 157 -18.42 2.39 -9.23
C GLU A 157 -19.44 1.68 -10.11
N ALA A 158 -19.83 2.30 -11.24
CA ALA A 158 -20.76 1.72 -12.20
C ALA A 158 -20.26 0.39 -12.78
N ARG A 159 -18.97 0.24 -12.98
CA ARG A 159 -18.36 -1.00 -13.50
C ARG A 159 -18.45 -2.15 -12.49
N LEU A 160 -18.40 -1.86 -11.21
CA LEU A 160 -18.57 -2.87 -10.17
C LEU A 160 -20.01 -3.41 -10.10
N THR A 161 -20.98 -2.59 -10.46
CA THR A 161 -22.41 -2.90 -10.32
C THR A 161 -23.04 -3.47 -11.59
N GLN A 162 -22.50 -3.17 -12.76
CA GLN A 162 -23.05 -3.58 -14.05
C GLN A 162 -22.50 -4.90 -14.59
N GLY A 163 -21.40 -5.40 -14.02
CA GLY A 163 -20.66 -6.52 -14.60
C GLY A 163 -19.99 -6.13 -15.92
N ASP A 164 -18.89 -6.76 -16.26
CA ASP A 164 -18.34 -6.66 -17.62
C ASP A 164 -19.26 -7.49 -18.53
N ASP A 165 -20.22 -6.85 -19.17
CA ASP A 165 -20.97 -7.43 -20.30
C ASP A 165 -20.00 -7.44 -21.51
N ASP A 166 -19.22 -8.51 -21.62
CA ASP A 166 -18.54 -8.94 -22.85
C ASP A 166 -19.31 -10.08 -23.51
#